data_f21012af619c82d25253d55bf2a9c538
#
_entry.id   f21012af619c82d25253d55bf2a9c538
#
_cell.length_a   1.000
_cell.length_b   1.000
_cell.length_c   1.000
_cell.angle_alpha   90.00
_cell.angle_beta   90.00
_cell.angle_gamma   90.00
#
_symmetry.space_group_name_H-M   'P 1'
#
loop_
_entity.id
_entity.type
_entity.pdbx_description
1 polymer ?
#
loop_
_entity_poly.entity_id
_entity_poly.type
_entity_poly.pdbx_seq_one_letter_code
_entity_poly.pdbx_strand_id
1 'polypeptide(L)'
;MKTRKSVKARKTVNAGKSTRSRKPRKAKPAGSVVALSNEQVTRVLKLLKGANSVELKFVVPATGHRATIAGIGLDPVEAQPRQAFFFDTPGLDLNKAGLIVRARRIQGGRADTVVKLRPVDPATIDPGLRRSGSFKVELDAMPGGFVCSASLKGTCTAQEVLDVTTGTTPLRSLFSKEQLAFYDAHAPAGIGMDSLVTLGPTFLLKAKHNPKNFDRRVIVEMWLYPDGSRILEVSTKSLPQEGFQVAAAFKAYLAES
;
A
#
# COMPACT_ATOMS: atom_id res chain seq x y z
N MET A 1 62.62 -18.09 -37.98
CA MET A 1 62.47 -17.40 -39.26
C MET A 1 61.40 -16.37 -39.07
N LYS A 2 61.76 -15.11 -38.93
CA LYS A 2 61.75 -13.99 -39.94
C LYS A 2 60.36 -13.90 -40.61
N THR A 3 59.58 -12.84 -40.61
CA THR A 3 59.83 -11.37 -40.73
C THR A 3 58.49 -10.66 -40.62
N ARG A 4 58.34 -9.62 -39.85
CA ARG A 4 58.34 -8.16 -40.15
C ARG A 4 57.25 -7.57 -41.05
N LYS A 5 56.56 -6.59 -40.39
CA LYS A 5 56.13 -5.22 -40.87
C LYS A 5 54.85 -5.14 -41.68
N SER A 6 53.92 -4.24 -41.31
CA SER A 6 53.98 -2.84 -41.71
C SER A 6 52.94 -1.96 -41.00
N VAL A 7 53.35 -0.78 -40.64
CA VAL A 7 52.68 0.40 -40.09
C VAL A 7 52.03 1.21 -41.22
N LYS A 8 50.82 1.77 -40.98
CA LYS A 8 50.32 3.04 -41.56
C LYS A 8 49.00 3.38 -40.91
N ALA A 9 48.74 4.43 -40.32
CA ALA A 9 48.95 5.87 -40.46
C ALA A 9 47.68 6.52 -39.88
N ARG A 10 47.86 7.47 -39.01
CA ARG A 10 46.88 8.35 -38.38
C ARG A 10 46.02 9.10 -39.37
N LYS A 11 44.69 9.25 -39.08
CA LYS A 11 43.91 10.42 -39.46
C LYS A 11 43.23 10.99 -38.23
N THR A 12 43.75 12.12 -37.80
CA THR A 12 43.12 13.07 -36.86
C THR A 12 41.90 13.66 -37.53
N VAL A 13 40.74 13.57 -36.85
CA VAL A 13 39.58 14.38 -37.18
C VAL A 13 39.18 15.18 -35.97
N ASN A 14 39.15 16.46 -36.13
CA ASN A 14 38.90 17.55 -35.20
C ASN A 14 37.59 17.39 -34.43
N ALA A 15 37.67 17.52 -33.10
CA ALA A 15 36.54 17.63 -32.19
C ALA A 15 36.03 19.09 -32.18
N GLY A 16 34.90 19.30 -32.80
CA GLY A 16 34.10 20.52 -32.62
C GLY A 16 33.40 20.50 -31.27
N LYS A 17 33.85 21.27 -30.29
CA LYS A 17 33.19 21.58 -29.06
C LYS A 17 31.95 22.42 -29.33
N SER A 18 30.75 21.83 -29.21
CA SER A 18 29.51 22.59 -29.04
C SER A 18 29.05 22.47 -27.60
N THR A 19 29.45 23.41 -26.78
CA THR A 19 28.92 23.61 -25.42
C THR A 19 27.55 24.29 -25.50
N ARG A 20 26.49 23.49 -25.63
CA ARG A 20 25.13 23.98 -25.33
C ARG A 20 24.95 24.00 -23.82
N SER A 21 25.07 25.20 -23.25
CA SER A 21 24.66 25.54 -21.90
C SER A 21 23.19 25.15 -21.69
N ARG A 22 22.93 24.04 -20.94
CA ARG A 22 21.60 23.74 -20.43
C ARG A 22 21.30 24.71 -19.29
N LYS A 23 20.38 25.65 -19.52
CA LYS A 23 19.79 26.46 -18.45
C LYS A 23 19.23 25.52 -17.36
N PRO A 24 19.50 25.80 -16.07
CA PRO A 24 18.94 25.00 -14.98
C PRO A 24 17.42 25.11 -15.04
N ARG A 25 16.77 23.93 -15.13
CA ARG A 25 15.32 23.81 -14.99
C ARG A 25 14.97 24.24 -13.57
N LYS A 26 14.28 25.39 -13.42
CA LYS A 26 13.74 25.83 -12.13
C LYS A 26 12.93 24.66 -11.54
N ALA A 27 13.36 24.18 -10.37
CA ALA A 27 12.60 23.23 -9.57
C ALA A 27 11.22 23.85 -9.31
N LYS A 28 10.15 23.13 -9.60
CA LYS A 28 8.82 23.53 -9.16
C LYS A 28 8.82 23.59 -7.63
N PRO A 29 8.28 24.66 -7.02
CA PRO A 29 8.19 24.72 -5.57
C PRO A 29 7.39 23.53 -5.05
N ALA A 30 7.94 22.86 -4.05
CA ALA A 30 7.27 21.80 -3.32
C ALA A 30 5.98 22.36 -2.69
N GLY A 31 4.84 21.68 -2.96
CA GLY A 31 3.67 21.82 -2.10
C GLY A 31 2.77 23.02 -2.30
N SER A 32 2.22 23.23 -3.51
CA SER A 32 0.92 23.90 -3.58
C SER A 32 -0.11 23.03 -2.88
N VAL A 33 -0.73 23.54 -1.81
CA VAL A 33 -1.94 22.96 -1.23
C VAL A 33 -2.97 22.94 -2.35
N VAL A 34 -3.20 21.79 -2.96
CA VAL A 34 -4.31 21.65 -3.91
C VAL A 34 -5.58 21.74 -3.07
N ALA A 35 -6.22 22.89 -3.08
CA ALA A 35 -7.52 23.05 -2.45
C ALA A 35 -8.50 22.08 -3.13
N LEU A 36 -9.26 21.34 -2.33
CA LEU A 36 -10.33 20.48 -2.86
C LEU A 36 -11.39 21.35 -3.53
N SER A 37 -11.87 20.94 -4.70
CA SER A 37 -13.05 21.57 -5.30
C SER A 37 -14.30 21.30 -4.43
N ASN A 38 -15.33 22.11 -4.59
CA ASN A 38 -16.60 21.90 -3.88
C ASN A 38 -17.19 20.50 -4.13
N GLU A 39 -17.04 19.99 -5.34
CA GLU A 39 -17.47 18.62 -5.68
C GLU A 39 -16.65 17.55 -4.93
N GLN A 40 -15.33 17.74 -4.83
CA GLN A 40 -14.47 16.85 -4.07
C GLN A 40 -14.80 16.88 -2.58
N VAL A 41 -15.05 18.07 -2.02
CA VAL A 41 -15.48 18.23 -0.62
C VAL A 41 -16.81 17.51 -0.39
N THR A 42 -17.80 17.73 -1.25
CA THR A 42 -19.11 17.07 -1.16
C THR A 42 -18.98 15.55 -1.24
N ARG A 43 -18.16 15.05 -2.16
CA ARG A 43 -17.90 13.61 -2.30
C ARG A 43 -17.25 13.04 -1.05
N VAL A 44 -16.23 13.70 -0.50
CA VAL A 44 -15.53 13.25 0.73
C VAL A 44 -16.50 13.22 1.91
N LEU A 45 -17.31 14.26 2.10
CA LEU A 45 -18.29 14.31 3.17
C LEU A 45 -19.32 13.17 3.07
N LYS A 46 -19.75 12.81 1.84
CA LYS A 46 -20.63 11.66 1.61
C LYS A 46 -19.94 10.34 2.02
N LEU A 47 -18.67 10.16 1.64
CA LEU A 47 -17.91 8.96 1.96
C LEU A 47 -17.65 8.84 3.47
N LEU A 48 -17.35 9.96 4.16
CA LEU A 48 -17.11 10.00 5.60
C LEU A 48 -18.33 9.54 6.40
N LYS A 49 -19.55 9.90 6.00
CA LYS A 49 -20.78 9.48 6.70
C LYS A 49 -20.95 7.97 6.81
N GLY A 50 -20.41 7.22 5.86
CA GLY A 50 -20.53 5.77 5.82
C GLY A 50 -19.28 5.02 6.24
N ALA A 51 -18.18 5.71 6.58
CA ALA A 51 -16.93 5.09 6.99
C ALA A 51 -16.87 4.85 8.51
N ASN A 52 -16.18 3.79 8.93
CA ASN A 52 -15.86 3.52 10.34
C ASN A 52 -14.60 4.27 10.78
N SER A 53 -13.67 4.51 9.84
CA SER A 53 -12.40 5.20 10.09
C SER A 53 -11.86 5.84 8.82
N VAL A 54 -10.98 6.82 9.01
CA VAL A 54 -10.15 7.41 7.94
C VAL A 54 -8.72 6.96 8.16
N GLU A 55 -8.06 6.48 7.13
CA GLU A 55 -6.63 6.22 7.13
C GLU A 55 -5.93 7.24 6.22
N LEU A 56 -5.12 8.10 6.82
CA LEU A 56 -4.32 9.09 6.13
C LEU A 56 -3.00 8.46 5.76
N LYS A 57 -2.65 8.44 4.46
CA LYS A 57 -1.50 7.73 3.92
C LYS A 57 -0.61 8.63 3.09
N PHE A 58 0.69 8.51 3.29
CA PHE A 58 1.71 9.14 2.47
C PHE A 58 2.72 8.09 2.01
N VAL A 59 2.98 8.08 0.71
CA VAL A 59 4.08 7.31 0.14
C VAL A 59 5.30 8.22 0.07
N VAL A 60 6.37 7.80 0.71
CA VAL A 60 7.63 8.55 0.74
C VAL A 60 8.43 8.22 -0.53
N PRO A 61 8.93 9.22 -1.26
CA PRO A 61 9.84 8.98 -2.39
C PRO A 61 11.07 8.18 -1.98
N ALA A 62 11.57 7.30 -2.85
CA ALA A 62 12.68 6.39 -2.53
C ALA A 62 13.93 7.10 -2.00
N THR A 63 14.19 8.32 -2.47
CA THR A 63 15.31 9.17 -2.02
C THR A 63 15.13 9.70 -0.60
N GLY A 64 13.90 9.71 -0.07
CA GLY A 64 13.56 10.24 1.25
C GLY A 64 13.46 9.18 2.35
N HIS A 65 13.51 7.88 2.05
CA HIS A 65 13.22 6.83 3.02
C HIS A 65 14.06 6.94 4.31
N ARG A 66 15.39 7.10 4.18
CA ARG A 66 16.29 7.18 5.35
C ARG A 66 16.05 8.46 6.16
N ALA A 67 15.88 9.59 5.48
CA ALA A 67 15.65 10.87 6.12
C ALA A 67 14.32 10.86 6.90
N THR A 68 13.24 10.35 6.29
CA THR A 68 11.94 10.24 6.95
C THR A 68 12.00 9.34 8.20
N ILE A 69 12.63 8.17 8.12
CA ILE A 69 12.75 7.27 9.29
C ILE A 69 13.53 7.94 10.42
N ALA A 70 14.64 8.61 10.10
CA ALA A 70 15.43 9.34 11.09
C ALA A 70 14.66 10.55 11.67
N GLY A 71 13.98 11.34 10.82
CA GLY A 71 13.22 12.51 11.22
C GLY A 71 12.05 12.20 12.15
N ILE A 72 11.30 11.12 11.89
CA ILE A 72 10.23 10.69 12.81
C ILE A 72 10.75 9.99 14.07
N GLY A 73 12.06 9.76 14.19
CA GLY A 73 12.68 9.13 15.36
C GLY A 73 12.32 7.65 15.53
N LEU A 74 12.08 6.94 14.43
CA LEU A 74 11.77 5.51 14.45
C LEU A 74 13.06 4.68 14.44
N ASP A 75 13.19 3.74 15.40
CA ASP A 75 14.21 2.70 15.33
C ASP A 75 13.73 1.58 14.38
N PRO A 76 14.43 1.34 13.26
CA PRO A 76 14.07 0.28 12.32
C PRO A 76 14.09 -1.13 12.93
N VAL A 77 14.82 -1.36 14.00
CA VAL A 77 14.90 -2.66 14.71
C VAL A 77 13.56 -3.01 15.37
N GLU A 78 12.76 -2.02 15.72
CA GLU A 78 11.40 -2.20 16.25
C GLU A 78 10.37 -2.64 15.19
N ALA A 79 10.77 -2.69 13.92
CA ALA A 79 9.88 -3.09 12.85
C ALA A 79 9.63 -4.60 12.86
N GLN A 80 8.35 -4.99 12.85
CA GLN A 80 7.91 -6.38 12.81
C GLN A 80 7.88 -6.90 11.38
N PRO A 81 8.67 -7.93 11.04
CA PRO A 81 8.61 -8.59 9.73
C PRO A 81 7.28 -9.30 9.48
N ARG A 82 6.80 -9.22 8.25
CA ARG A 82 5.60 -9.89 7.77
C ARG A 82 5.80 -10.40 6.35
N GLN A 83 5.08 -11.47 6.02
CA GLN A 83 4.92 -11.98 4.67
C GLN A 83 3.47 -11.80 4.26
N ALA A 84 3.22 -11.12 3.15
CA ALA A 84 1.89 -10.95 2.58
C ALA A 84 1.77 -11.83 1.33
N PHE A 85 0.73 -12.64 1.31
CA PHE A 85 0.34 -13.47 0.18
C PHE A 85 -0.99 -12.92 -0.35
N PHE A 86 -1.04 -12.63 -1.62
CA PHE A 86 -2.27 -12.27 -2.31
C PHE A 86 -2.76 -13.48 -3.10
N PHE A 87 -4.06 -13.56 -3.29
CA PHE A 87 -4.67 -14.65 -4.06
C PHE A 87 -5.54 -14.03 -5.15
N ASP A 88 -5.23 -14.38 -6.39
CA ASP A 88 -5.94 -13.88 -7.57
C ASP A 88 -5.84 -14.93 -8.70
N THR A 89 -6.51 -14.70 -9.81
CA THR A 89 -6.25 -15.45 -11.03
C THR A 89 -4.90 -15.04 -11.63
N PRO A 90 -4.29 -15.86 -12.49
CA PRO A 90 -3.10 -15.45 -13.23
C PRO A 90 -3.30 -14.16 -14.04
N GLY A 91 -4.54 -13.87 -14.44
CA GLY A 91 -4.93 -12.66 -15.15
C GLY A 91 -5.21 -11.45 -14.25
N LEU A 92 -5.12 -11.57 -12.92
CA LEU A 92 -5.45 -10.55 -11.94
C LEU A 92 -6.91 -10.05 -12.05
N ASP A 93 -7.85 -10.96 -12.23
CA ASP A 93 -9.24 -10.61 -12.49
C ASP A 93 -9.95 -10.10 -11.24
N LEU A 94 -9.59 -10.60 -10.05
CA LEU A 94 -10.09 -10.03 -8.80
C LEU A 94 -9.59 -8.58 -8.62
N ASN A 95 -8.31 -8.35 -8.87
CA ASN A 95 -7.74 -7.00 -8.79
C ASN A 95 -8.42 -6.02 -9.76
N LYS A 96 -8.71 -6.44 -11.00
CA LYS A 96 -9.47 -5.65 -11.98
C LYS A 96 -10.88 -5.34 -11.49
N ALA A 97 -11.51 -6.29 -10.79
CA ALA A 97 -12.83 -6.12 -10.17
C ALA A 97 -12.80 -5.34 -8.85
N GLY A 98 -11.61 -4.95 -8.36
CA GLY A 98 -11.45 -4.26 -7.10
C GLY A 98 -11.55 -5.17 -5.86
N LEU A 99 -11.55 -6.48 -6.04
CA LEU A 99 -11.60 -7.46 -4.95
C LEU A 99 -10.18 -7.91 -4.60
N ILE A 100 -9.84 -7.88 -3.32
CA ILE A 100 -8.52 -8.25 -2.80
C ILE A 100 -8.69 -9.37 -1.79
N VAL A 101 -8.04 -10.50 -2.04
CA VAL A 101 -7.95 -11.64 -1.13
C VAL A 101 -6.51 -11.77 -0.68
N ARG A 102 -6.27 -11.72 0.64
CA ARG A 102 -4.91 -11.71 1.18
C ARG A 102 -4.83 -12.46 2.51
N ALA A 103 -3.71 -13.17 2.71
CA ALA A 103 -3.27 -13.65 4.02
C ALA A 103 -1.90 -13.03 4.37
N ARG A 104 -1.62 -12.87 5.66
CA ARG A 104 -0.32 -12.41 6.15
C ARG A 104 0.18 -13.27 7.29
N ARG A 105 1.42 -13.70 7.18
CA ARG A 105 2.17 -14.26 8.30
C ARG A 105 2.90 -13.13 9.02
N ILE A 106 2.89 -13.14 10.34
CA ILE A 106 3.44 -12.08 11.19
C ILE A 106 4.46 -12.74 12.14
N GLN A 107 5.70 -12.27 12.12
CA GLN A 107 6.74 -12.80 12.99
C GLN A 107 6.34 -12.67 14.47
N GLY A 108 6.50 -13.74 15.25
CA GLY A 108 6.21 -13.78 16.68
C GLY A 108 4.74 -13.60 17.04
N GLY A 109 3.82 -13.63 16.05
CA GLY A 109 2.41 -13.36 16.26
C GLY A 109 1.47 -14.27 15.51
N ARG A 110 0.21 -13.87 15.48
CA ARG A 110 -0.86 -14.51 14.72
C ARG A 110 -0.76 -14.08 13.25
N ALA A 111 -1.27 -14.90 12.36
CA ALA A 111 -1.53 -14.52 10.99
C ALA A 111 -2.92 -13.88 10.86
N ASP A 112 -3.15 -13.15 9.78
CA ASP A 112 -4.45 -12.57 9.46
C ASP A 112 -4.85 -12.84 8.02
N THR A 113 -6.17 -12.87 7.79
CA THR A 113 -6.76 -12.90 6.46
C THR A 113 -7.62 -11.68 6.23
N VAL A 114 -7.81 -11.31 4.97
CA VAL A 114 -8.72 -10.24 4.59
C VAL A 114 -9.33 -10.52 3.22
N VAL A 115 -10.63 -10.30 3.11
CA VAL A 115 -11.34 -10.10 1.84
C VAL A 115 -11.77 -8.63 1.83
N LYS A 116 -11.34 -7.89 0.80
CA LYS A 116 -11.50 -6.43 0.73
C LYS A 116 -12.00 -6.01 -0.65
N LEU A 117 -13.03 -5.19 -0.68
CA LEU A 117 -13.55 -4.55 -1.89
C LEU A 117 -13.11 -3.08 -1.93
N ARG A 118 -12.55 -2.64 -3.07
CA ARG A 118 -12.05 -1.28 -3.28
C ARG A 118 -12.00 -0.92 -4.77
N PRO A 119 -12.63 0.15 -5.24
CA PRO A 119 -13.44 1.10 -4.46
C PRO A 119 -14.80 0.54 -4.06
N VAL A 120 -15.42 1.15 -3.05
CA VAL A 120 -16.80 0.88 -2.66
C VAL A 120 -17.53 2.18 -2.32
N ASP A 121 -18.82 2.29 -2.66
CA ASP A 121 -19.67 3.35 -2.10
C ASP A 121 -20.21 2.85 -0.75
N PRO A 122 -19.90 3.51 0.36
CA PRO A 122 -20.42 3.11 1.67
C PRO A 122 -21.93 3.01 1.76
N ALA A 123 -22.67 3.76 0.93
CA ALA A 123 -24.12 3.77 0.92
C ALA A 123 -24.74 2.49 0.32
N THR A 124 -23.99 1.74 -0.48
CA THR A 124 -24.45 0.49 -1.12
C THR A 124 -24.19 -0.76 -0.28
N ILE A 125 -23.54 -0.62 0.87
CA ILE A 125 -23.17 -1.75 1.72
C ILE A 125 -24.38 -2.25 2.49
N ASP A 126 -24.61 -3.57 2.42
CA ASP A 126 -25.65 -4.25 3.17
C ASP A 126 -25.55 -3.90 4.67
N PRO A 127 -26.64 -3.40 5.29
CA PRO A 127 -26.68 -3.13 6.72
C PRO A 127 -26.38 -4.37 7.60
N GLY A 128 -26.64 -5.58 7.07
CA GLY A 128 -26.32 -6.84 7.73
C GLY A 128 -24.83 -7.02 7.96
N LEU A 129 -24.01 -6.71 6.96
CA LEU A 129 -22.56 -6.76 7.07
C LEU A 129 -21.99 -5.80 8.11
N ARG A 130 -22.62 -4.62 8.26
CA ARG A 130 -22.17 -3.59 9.23
C ARG A 130 -22.32 -4.03 10.70
N ARG A 131 -23.14 -5.04 10.98
CA ARG A 131 -23.30 -5.61 12.33
C ARG A 131 -22.18 -6.56 12.71
N SER A 132 -21.43 -7.07 11.74
CA SER A 132 -20.27 -7.93 12.00
C SER A 132 -19.12 -7.14 12.60
N GLY A 133 -18.56 -7.57 13.72
CA GLY A 133 -17.39 -6.96 14.35
C GLY A 133 -16.10 -7.06 13.51
N SER A 134 -16.08 -8.01 12.57
CA SER A 134 -14.96 -8.23 11.63
C SER A 134 -15.05 -7.35 10.37
N PHE A 135 -16.23 -6.76 10.08
CA PHE A 135 -16.46 -5.90 8.94
C PHE A 135 -16.10 -4.44 9.24
N LYS A 136 -15.43 -3.79 8.31
CA LYS A 136 -15.09 -2.36 8.42
C LYS A 136 -15.12 -1.68 7.06
N VAL A 137 -15.61 -0.44 7.08
CA VAL A 137 -15.49 0.51 5.96
C VAL A 137 -14.45 1.55 6.33
N GLU A 138 -13.44 1.70 5.50
CA GLU A 138 -12.33 2.62 5.73
C GLU A 138 -12.18 3.58 4.55
N LEU A 139 -12.08 4.88 4.83
CA LEU A 139 -11.72 5.89 3.83
C LEU A 139 -10.21 6.05 3.83
N ASP A 140 -9.55 5.60 2.78
CA ASP A 140 -8.14 5.85 2.52
C ASP A 140 -8.00 7.25 1.89
N ALA A 141 -7.34 8.17 2.57
CA ALA A 141 -7.04 9.52 2.09
C ALA A 141 -5.53 9.64 1.84
N MET A 142 -5.17 10.00 0.62
CA MET A 142 -3.78 10.15 0.19
C MET A 142 -3.63 11.40 -0.69
N PRO A 143 -2.41 11.93 -0.88
CA PRO A 143 -2.20 13.01 -1.83
C PRO A 143 -2.77 12.62 -3.22
N GLY A 144 -3.71 13.43 -3.72
CA GLY A 144 -4.34 13.21 -5.01
C GLY A 144 -5.69 12.47 -4.98
N GLY A 145 -6.17 11.97 -3.83
CA GLY A 145 -7.48 11.36 -3.83
C GLY A 145 -7.94 10.66 -2.57
N PHE A 146 -9.18 10.19 -2.67
CA PHE A 146 -9.87 9.46 -1.61
C PHE A 146 -10.48 8.20 -2.19
N VAL A 147 -10.38 7.09 -1.47
CA VAL A 147 -11.03 5.84 -1.87
C VAL A 147 -11.58 5.10 -0.65
N CYS A 148 -12.85 4.72 -0.70
CA CYS A 148 -13.42 3.85 0.32
C CYS A 148 -13.15 2.39 0.00
N SER A 149 -12.97 1.61 1.04
CA SER A 149 -12.88 0.16 0.99
C SER A 149 -13.74 -0.47 2.06
N ALA A 150 -14.36 -1.61 1.73
CA ALA A 150 -15.02 -2.49 2.67
C ALA A 150 -14.18 -3.74 2.87
N SER A 151 -13.99 -4.19 4.09
CA SER A 151 -13.16 -5.35 4.39
C SER A 151 -13.72 -6.20 5.51
N LEU A 152 -13.67 -7.52 5.32
CA LEU A 152 -13.83 -8.53 6.35
C LEU A 152 -12.46 -9.08 6.73
N LYS A 153 -12.11 -9.02 8.02
CA LYS A 153 -10.84 -9.51 8.56
C LYS A 153 -11.07 -10.79 9.35
N GLY A 154 -10.17 -11.74 9.18
CA GLY A 154 -10.09 -12.97 9.95
C GLY A 154 -8.74 -13.13 10.62
N THR A 155 -8.65 -14.06 11.55
CA THR A 155 -7.40 -14.48 12.19
C THR A 155 -7.17 -15.95 11.91
N CYS A 156 -5.92 -16.32 11.68
CA CYS A 156 -5.47 -17.68 11.50
C CYS A 156 -4.08 -17.83 12.12
N THR A 157 -3.51 -19.01 12.03
CA THR A 157 -2.14 -19.29 12.46
C THR A 157 -1.16 -19.09 11.29
N ALA A 158 0.11 -18.85 11.61
CA ALA A 158 1.14 -18.76 10.59
C ALA A 158 1.34 -20.09 9.85
N GLN A 159 1.04 -21.23 10.50
CA GLN A 159 1.12 -22.55 9.91
C GLN A 159 0.00 -22.76 8.89
N GLU A 160 -1.25 -22.42 9.22
CA GLU A 160 -2.37 -22.52 8.27
C GLU A 160 -2.11 -21.73 6.98
N VAL A 161 -1.51 -20.51 7.09
CA VAL A 161 -1.12 -19.76 5.89
C VAL A 161 -0.05 -20.51 5.10
N LEU A 162 0.92 -21.14 5.78
CA LEU A 162 1.96 -21.92 5.11
C LEU A 162 1.38 -23.13 4.38
N ASP A 163 0.51 -23.87 5.04
CA ASP A 163 -0.13 -25.08 4.50
C ASP A 163 -0.92 -24.77 3.21
N VAL A 164 -1.64 -23.65 3.19
CA VAL A 164 -2.35 -23.19 2.00
C VAL A 164 -1.40 -22.73 0.90
N THR A 165 -0.38 -21.92 1.24
CA THR A 165 0.53 -21.38 0.22
C THR A 165 1.48 -22.43 -0.36
N THR A 166 1.64 -23.57 0.31
CA THR A 166 2.37 -24.75 -0.20
C THR A 166 1.45 -25.78 -0.86
N GLY A 167 0.13 -25.53 -0.90
CA GLY A 167 -0.85 -26.42 -1.53
C GLY A 167 -1.25 -27.65 -0.70
N THR A 168 -0.90 -27.67 0.59
CA THR A 168 -1.25 -28.77 1.49
C THR A 168 -2.72 -28.77 1.87
N THR A 169 -3.34 -27.57 1.94
CA THR A 169 -4.77 -27.39 2.24
C THR A 169 -5.42 -26.43 1.25
N PRO A 170 -6.73 -26.57 0.98
CA PRO A 170 -7.47 -25.67 0.08
C PRO A 170 -7.47 -24.23 0.59
N LEU A 171 -7.41 -23.26 -0.33
CA LEU A 171 -7.38 -21.83 0.01
C LEU A 171 -8.56 -21.38 0.88
N ARG A 172 -9.78 -21.88 0.58
CA ARG A 172 -10.99 -21.54 1.33
C ARG A 172 -10.91 -21.83 2.82
N SER A 173 -10.07 -22.76 3.24
CA SER A 173 -9.93 -23.15 4.65
C SER A 173 -9.38 -22.04 5.54
N LEU A 174 -8.69 -21.04 4.97
CA LEU A 174 -8.19 -19.88 5.70
C LEU A 174 -9.27 -18.86 6.05
N PHE A 175 -10.40 -18.88 5.39
CA PHE A 175 -11.39 -17.81 5.44
C PHE A 175 -12.63 -18.25 6.22
N SER A 176 -13.18 -17.34 7.02
CA SER A 176 -14.44 -17.56 7.72
C SER A 176 -15.62 -17.65 6.75
N LYS A 177 -16.74 -18.21 7.22
CA LYS A 177 -17.99 -18.28 6.44
C LYS A 177 -18.44 -16.89 5.96
N GLU A 178 -18.29 -15.85 6.80
CA GLU A 178 -18.62 -14.47 6.42
C GLU A 178 -17.70 -13.95 5.31
N GLN A 179 -16.40 -14.25 5.40
CA GLN A 179 -15.43 -13.86 4.37
C GLN A 179 -15.70 -14.57 3.04
N LEU A 180 -16.06 -15.86 3.07
CA LEU A 180 -16.43 -16.62 1.88
C LEU A 180 -17.70 -16.07 1.24
N ALA A 181 -18.74 -15.81 2.04
CA ALA A 181 -19.98 -15.21 1.53
C ALA A 181 -19.74 -13.79 0.93
N PHE A 182 -18.87 -13.01 1.56
CA PHE A 182 -18.51 -11.69 1.04
C PHE A 182 -17.70 -11.79 -0.26
N TYR A 183 -16.82 -12.79 -0.38
CA TYR A 183 -16.11 -13.10 -1.61
C TYR A 183 -17.08 -13.48 -2.73
N ASP A 184 -17.95 -14.45 -2.48
CA ASP A 184 -18.90 -14.99 -3.48
C ASP A 184 -19.86 -13.90 -3.99
N ALA A 185 -20.23 -12.95 -3.14
CA ALA A 185 -21.09 -11.82 -3.52
C ALA A 185 -20.40 -10.77 -4.44
N HIS A 186 -19.07 -10.75 -4.52
CA HIS A 186 -18.31 -9.72 -5.23
C HIS A 186 -17.30 -10.25 -6.24
N ALA A 187 -17.03 -11.54 -6.23
CA ALA A 187 -16.12 -12.16 -7.19
C ALA A 187 -16.74 -12.15 -8.60
N PRO A 188 -15.92 -11.97 -9.64
CA PRO A 188 -16.39 -12.12 -11.01
C PRO A 188 -17.00 -13.52 -11.23
N ALA A 189 -18.03 -13.61 -12.06
CA ALA A 189 -18.74 -14.84 -12.33
C ALA A 189 -17.78 -15.95 -12.80
N GLY A 190 -17.94 -17.15 -12.22
CA GLY A 190 -17.13 -18.33 -12.55
C GLY A 190 -15.76 -18.41 -11.86
N ILE A 191 -15.38 -17.44 -11.05
CA ILE A 191 -14.10 -17.45 -10.32
C ILE A 191 -14.35 -17.89 -8.86
N GLY A 192 -14.18 -19.16 -8.59
CA GLY A 192 -14.23 -19.72 -7.23
C GLY A 192 -12.94 -19.44 -6.45
N MET A 193 -13.02 -19.37 -5.12
CA MET A 193 -11.84 -19.09 -4.29
C MET A 193 -10.72 -20.12 -4.46
N ASP A 194 -11.05 -21.39 -4.63
CA ASP A 194 -10.06 -22.47 -4.81
C ASP A 194 -9.42 -22.51 -6.22
N SER A 195 -9.88 -21.67 -7.16
CA SER A 195 -9.24 -21.51 -8.47
C SER A 195 -8.17 -20.40 -8.48
N LEU A 196 -8.01 -19.69 -7.38
CA LEU A 196 -7.02 -18.64 -7.26
C LEU A 196 -5.63 -19.22 -7.05
N VAL A 197 -4.63 -18.51 -7.58
CA VAL A 197 -3.22 -18.83 -7.38
C VAL A 197 -2.59 -17.92 -6.32
N THR A 198 -1.57 -18.43 -5.66
CA THR A 198 -0.81 -17.64 -4.66
C THR A 198 0.17 -16.70 -5.36
N LEU A 199 0.07 -15.42 -5.05
CA LEU A 199 1.00 -14.37 -5.47
C LEU A 199 1.82 -13.90 -4.28
N GLY A 200 3.13 -13.93 -4.40
CA GLY A 200 4.04 -13.56 -3.32
C GLY A 200 4.94 -14.71 -2.86
N PRO A 201 5.54 -14.62 -1.66
CA PRO A 201 5.29 -13.57 -0.67
C PRO A 201 5.89 -12.22 -1.03
N THR A 202 5.15 -11.15 -0.72
CA THR A 202 5.71 -9.81 -0.61
C THR A 202 6.10 -9.59 0.84
N PHE A 203 7.33 -9.13 1.09
CA PHE A 203 7.81 -8.86 2.44
C PHE A 203 7.44 -7.45 2.88
N LEU A 204 7.16 -7.30 4.16
CA LEU A 204 6.73 -6.07 4.78
C LEU A 204 7.36 -5.93 6.16
N LEU A 205 8.02 -4.80 6.40
CA LEU A 205 8.44 -4.38 7.74
C LEU A 205 7.44 -3.35 8.25
N LYS A 206 6.80 -3.64 9.37
CA LYS A 206 5.80 -2.75 9.98
C LYS A 206 6.22 -2.28 11.35
N ALA A 207 6.32 -0.98 11.53
CA ALA A 207 6.54 -0.35 12.81
C ALA A 207 5.33 0.47 13.26
N LYS A 208 5.18 0.59 14.59
CA LYS A 208 4.17 1.43 15.24
C LYS A 208 4.91 2.43 16.10
N HIS A 209 4.77 3.69 15.78
CA HIS A 209 5.44 4.77 16.49
C HIS A 209 4.41 5.68 17.18
N ASN A 210 4.70 6.11 18.40
CA ASN A 210 3.91 7.08 19.14
C ASN A 210 4.78 8.33 19.35
N PRO A 211 4.73 9.30 18.44
CA PRO A 211 5.55 10.51 18.54
C PRO A 211 5.12 11.41 19.71
N LYS A 212 6.05 12.20 20.25
CA LYS A 212 5.76 13.12 21.36
C LYS A 212 5.01 14.37 20.91
N ASN A 213 5.24 14.80 19.67
CA ASN A 213 4.70 16.02 19.07
C ASN A 213 3.48 15.77 18.15
N PHE A 214 2.91 14.56 18.20
CA PHE A 214 1.68 14.22 17.48
C PHE A 214 0.86 13.21 18.29
N ASP A 215 -0.38 13.52 18.57
CA ASP A 215 -1.25 12.79 19.53
C ASP A 215 -1.81 11.47 19.00
N ARG A 216 -1.38 11.04 17.81
CA ARG A 216 -1.85 9.81 17.17
C ARG A 216 -0.70 8.87 16.87
N ARG A 217 -1.04 7.59 16.85
CA ARG A 217 -0.09 6.57 16.43
C ARG A 217 0.23 6.70 14.95
N VAL A 218 1.50 6.73 14.63
CA VAL A 218 2.02 6.65 13.28
C VAL A 218 2.38 5.21 12.95
N ILE A 219 1.95 4.74 11.80
CA ILE A 219 2.27 3.42 11.26
C ILE A 219 3.24 3.64 10.11
N VAL A 220 4.33 2.91 10.12
CA VAL A 220 5.34 2.92 9.06
C VAL A 220 5.41 1.52 8.47
N GLU A 221 5.23 1.41 7.17
CA GLU A 221 5.29 0.15 6.44
C GLU A 221 6.28 0.25 5.29
N MET A 222 7.33 -0.58 5.32
CA MET A 222 8.26 -0.76 4.21
C MET A 222 7.91 -2.04 3.47
N TRP A 223 7.39 -1.90 2.27
CA TRP A 223 7.08 -2.99 1.36
C TRP A 223 8.29 -3.31 0.49
N LEU A 224 8.64 -4.58 0.41
CA LEU A 224 9.78 -5.09 -0.36
C LEU A 224 9.23 -6.05 -1.41
N TYR A 225 9.31 -5.67 -2.67
CA TYR A 225 8.79 -6.45 -3.79
C TYR A 225 9.84 -7.37 -4.41
N PRO A 226 9.41 -8.48 -5.06
CA PRO A 226 10.33 -9.45 -5.68
C PRO A 226 11.24 -8.88 -6.76
N ASP A 227 10.82 -7.80 -7.42
CA ASP A 227 11.61 -7.07 -8.45
C ASP A 227 12.68 -6.15 -7.86
N GLY A 228 12.86 -6.15 -6.52
CA GLY A 228 13.79 -5.28 -5.81
C GLY A 228 13.25 -3.87 -5.55
N SER A 229 12.08 -3.52 -6.05
CA SER A 229 11.43 -2.26 -5.72
C SER A 229 10.94 -2.24 -4.27
N ARG A 230 10.79 -1.03 -3.71
CA ARG A 230 10.34 -0.84 -2.34
C ARG A 230 9.50 0.41 -2.20
N ILE A 231 8.50 0.34 -1.35
CA ILE A 231 7.62 1.45 -1.02
C ILE A 231 7.66 1.67 0.49
N LEU A 232 7.92 2.90 0.91
CA LEU A 232 7.76 3.33 2.30
C LEU A 232 6.44 4.10 2.40
N GLU A 233 5.52 3.56 3.19
CA GLU A 233 4.24 4.18 3.51
C GLU A 233 4.26 4.64 4.97
N VAL A 234 3.83 5.88 5.22
CA VAL A 234 3.61 6.43 6.56
C VAL A 234 2.14 6.77 6.67
N SER A 235 1.47 6.25 7.70
CA SER A 235 0.03 6.44 7.87
C SER A 235 -0.37 6.68 9.31
N THR A 236 -1.55 7.29 9.48
CA THR A 236 -2.23 7.41 10.76
C THR A 236 -3.73 7.22 10.57
N LYS A 237 -4.45 6.94 11.65
CA LYS A 237 -5.91 6.74 11.62
C LYS A 237 -6.62 7.76 12.47
N SER A 238 -7.82 8.13 12.03
CA SER A 238 -8.75 8.98 12.77
C SER A 238 -10.19 8.46 12.68
N LEU A 239 -11.05 8.99 13.53
CA LEU A 239 -12.48 8.90 13.34
C LEU A 239 -12.90 9.78 12.15
N PRO A 240 -14.01 9.47 11.47
CA PRO A 240 -14.47 10.26 10.33
C PRO A 240 -14.70 11.75 10.64
N GLN A 241 -15.18 12.05 11.87
CA GLN A 241 -15.43 13.42 12.33
C GLN A 241 -14.16 14.25 12.50
N GLU A 242 -13.03 13.59 12.79
CA GLU A 242 -11.73 14.22 13.04
C GLU A 242 -10.84 14.26 11.80
N GLY A 243 -11.29 13.63 10.70
CA GLY A 243 -10.46 13.34 9.51
C GLY A 243 -9.69 14.55 8.98
N PHE A 244 -10.36 15.71 8.84
CA PHE A 244 -9.72 16.93 8.34
C PHE A 244 -8.71 17.53 9.34
N GLN A 245 -9.06 17.56 10.62
CA GLN A 245 -8.19 18.07 11.67
C GLN A 245 -6.92 17.23 11.79
N VAL A 246 -7.09 15.90 11.85
CA VAL A 246 -5.96 14.96 11.93
C VAL A 246 -5.11 15.00 10.66
N ALA A 247 -5.72 15.21 9.48
CA ALA A 247 -4.98 15.36 8.23
C ALA A 247 -4.07 16.61 8.25
N ALA A 248 -4.57 17.74 8.76
CA ALA A 248 -3.77 18.96 8.90
C ALA A 248 -2.63 18.76 9.89
N ALA A 249 -2.91 18.19 11.07
CA ALA A 249 -1.91 17.92 12.10
C ALA A 249 -0.85 16.90 11.63
N PHE A 250 -1.26 15.85 10.93
CA PHE A 250 -0.34 14.84 10.41
C PHE A 250 0.58 15.41 9.32
N LYS A 251 0.03 16.27 8.45
CA LYS A 251 0.83 16.96 7.45
C LYS A 251 1.87 17.89 8.10
N ALA A 252 1.50 18.65 9.14
CA ALA A 252 2.42 19.51 9.89
C ALA A 252 3.52 18.66 10.55
N TYR A 253 3.15 17.60 11.26
CA TYR A 253 4.09 16.65 11.85
C TYR A 253 5.12 16.12 10.86
N LEU A 254 4.67 15.65 9.68
CA LEU A 254 5.57 15.11 8.65
C LEU A 254 6.45 16.19 7.99
N ALA A 255 6.04 17.47 8.02
CA ALA A 255 6.84 18.56 7.48
C ALA A 255 7.97 19.00 8.43
N GLU A 256 7.82 18.73 9.74
CA GLU A 256 8.82 19.00 10.77
C GLU A 256 9.78 17.82 11.00
N SER A 257 9.45 16.65 10.44
CA SER A 257 10.23 15.41 10.54
C SER A 257 11.17 15.25 9.35
#